data_4caf4492a73b794e6d84ce33555bac98
#
_entry.id   4caf4492a73b794e6d84ce33555bac98
#
_cell.length_a   1.000
_cell.length_b   1.000
_cell.length_c   1.000
_cell.angle_alpha   90.00
_cell.angle_beta   90.00
_cell.angle_gamma   90.00
#
_symmetry.space_group_name_H-M   'P 1'
#
loop_
_entity.id
_entity.type
_entity.pdbx_description
1 polymer ?
#
loop_
_entity_poly.entity_id
_entity_poly.type
_entity_poly.pdbx_seq_one_letter_code
_entity_poly.pdbx_strand_id
1 'polypeptide(L)'
;MKTVFLNPFLPTDLNEKVTSVSFKIGSFDYIAKHADVKTTEIDFDKRIIQINDDLDSTASLRELVRAFFIIVAYELNLNAEFPNGKKAHLDDIAMAHLSFLFTHWWDDSTFDWEYNTDYPKSFKVGSVIYRAYNMAEVSYQSTQGIQYGVSDHVLGLIYIILRDRSKDIPSSIRTQTFWHEYVHCLFVQANEDYANDIEYVVDAYATQINLFMKQFQSSIKD
;
A
#
# COMPACT_ATOMS: atom_id res chain seq x y z
N MET A 1 -27.18 3.86 0.85
CA MET A 1 -26.30 4.87 0.26
C MET A 1 -25.17 4.09 -0.40
N LYS A 2 -25.15 3.95 -1.73
CA LYS A 2 -24.08 3.23 -2.41
C LYS A 2 -22.84 4.13 -2.36
N THR A 3 -21.82 3.73 -1.63
CA THR A 3 -20.51 4.36 -1.67
C THR A 3 -19.88 3.93 -2.98
N VAL A 4 -19.98 4.76 -4.00
CA VAL A 4 -19.28 4.53 -5.26
C VAL A 4 -17.87 5.03 -5.03
N PHE A 5 -16.90 4.11 -5.03
CA PHE A 5 -15.50 4.48 -4.90
C PHE A 5 -15.06 5.29 -6.11
N LEU A 6 -14.25 6.31 -5.85
CA LEU A 6 -13.38 6.89 -6.84
C LEU A 6 -12.46 5.78 -7.33
N ASN A 7 -12.93 5.01 -8.32
CA ASN A 7 -12.02 4.46 -9.27
C ASN A 7 -11.65 5.63 -10.18
N PRO A 8 -10.54 6.34 -9.95
CA PRO A 8 -10.12 7.45 -10.79
C PRO A 8 -9.81 6.96 -12.20
N PHE A 9 -10.03 5.69 -12.46
CA PHE A 9 -9.55 4.88 -13.55
C PHE A 9 -10.64 4.14 -14.31
N LEU A 10 -11.89 4.27 -13.90
CA LEU A 10 -12.97 3.89 -14.80
C LEU A 10 -12.95 4.82 -16.00
N PRO A 11 -13.07 4.28 -17.23
CA PRO A 11 -13.24 5.08 -18.42
C PRO A 11 -14.32 6.14 -18.17
N THR A 12 -14.10 7.31 -18.72
CA THR A 12 -14.86 8.56 -18.55
C THR A 12 -16.36 8.51 -18.86
N ASP A 13 -16.93 7.34 -19.10
CA ASP A 13 -18.34 7.15 -19.45
C ASP A 13 -19.30 7.06 -18.24
N LEU A 14 -18.76 6.99 -17.02
CA LEU A 14 -19.57 7.15 -15.83
C LEU A 14 -19.50 8.60 -15.35
N ASN A 15 -20.41 9.42 -15.85
CA ASN A 15 -20.60 10.83 -15.51
C ASN A 15 -21.03 11.06 -14.02
N GLU A 16 -20.85 10.13 -13.13
CA GLU A 16 -21.09 10.32 -11.71
C GLU A 16 -19.78 10.67 -11.00
N LYS A 17 -19.63 11.95 -10.72
CA LYS A 17 -18.57 12.48 -9.86
C LYS A 17 -18.66 11.76 -8.51
N VAL A 18 -17.74 10.85 -8.23
CA VAL A 18 -17.69 10.20 -6.92
C VAL A 18 -17.38 11.26 -5.88
N THR A 19 -18.26 11.38 -4.92
CA THR A 19 -18.25 12.49 -3.97
C THR A 19 -17.41 12.19 -2.73
N SER A 20 -17.19 10.91 -2.38
CA SER A 20 -16.40 10.56 -1.20
C SER A 20 -15.93 9.10 -1.19
N VAL A 21 -14.78 8.86 -0.54
CA VAL A 21 -14.20 7.53 -0.28
C VAL A 21 -14.00 7.36 1.22
N SER A 22 -14.43 6.22 1.77
CA SER A 22 -14.18 5.87 3.17
C SER A 22 -13.16 4.75 3.26
N PHE A 23 -12.21 4.87 4.19
CA PHE A 23 -11.23 3.82 4.49
C PHE A 23 -10.82 3.88 5.96
N LYS A 24 -10.25 2.77 6.43
CA LYS A 24 -9.88 2.60 7.83
C LYS A 24 -8.37 2.62 8.00
N ILE A 25 -7.90 3.37 9.00
CA ILE A 25 -6.50 3.35 9.46
C ILE A 25 -6.50 3.09 10.97
N GLY A 26 -5.87 2.00 11.38
CA GLY A 26 -5.96 1.55 12.76
C GLY A 26 -7.41 1.26 13.16
N SER A 27 -7.88 1.92 14.21
CA SER A 27 -9.28 1.84 14.68
C SER A 27 -10.17 2.96 14.15
N PHE A 28 -9.66 3.85 13.29
CA PHE A 28 -10.35 5.06 12.88
C PHE A 28 -10.81 5.00 11.42
N ASP A 29 -12.04 5.48 11.18
CA ASP A 29 -12.61 5.62 9.85
C ASP A 29 -12.35 7.04 9.34
N TYR A 30 -11.71 7.15 8.17
CA TYR A 30 -11.46 8.39 7.45
C TYR A 30 -12.35 8.50 6.23
N ILE A 31 -12.75 9.73 5.92
CA ILE A 31 -13.54 10.05 4.72
C ILE A 31 -12.75 11.03 3.87
N ALA A 32 -12.35 10.62 2.68
CA ALA A 32 -11.82 11.52 1.66
C ALA A 32 -12.94 12.01 0.76
N LYS A 33 -12.97 13.32 0.49
CA LYS A 33 -13.97 13.96 -0.37
C LYS A 33 -13.39 15.14 -1.12
N HIS A 34 -13.95 15.42 -2.29
CA HIS A 34 -13.65 16.65 -2.99
C HIS A 34 -14.27 17.86 -2.28
N ALA A 35 -13.54 18.96 -2.27
CA ALA A 35 -13.96 20.22 -1.65
C ALA A 35 -13.31 21.42 -2.36
N ASP A 36 -13.92 22.58 -2.24
CA ASP A 36 -13.35 23.87 -2.69
C ASP A 36 -12.24 24.30 -1.71
N VAL A 37 -11.07 23.67 -1.86
CA VAL A 37 -9.84 23.97 -1.11
C VAL A 37 -8.69 24.16 -2.09
N LYS A 38 -7.74 25.03 -1.76
CA LYS A 38 -6.59 25.29 -2.64
C LYS A 38 -5.60 24.13 -2.71
N THR A 39 -5.46 23.40 -1.61
CA THR A 39 -4.56 22.27 -1.43
C THR A 39 -5.29 21.20 -0.64
N THR A 40 -4.86 19.94 -0.78
CA THR A 40 -5.40 18.85 0.03
C THR A 40 -5.14 19.10 1.51
N GLU A 41 -6.18 19.02 2.32
CA GLU A 41 -6.18 19.25 3.76
C GLU A 41 -6.63 17.99 4.51
N ILE A 42 -5.98 17.73 5.66
CA ILE A 42 -6.34 16.62 6.55
C ILE A 42 -6.79 17.20 7.88
N ASP A 43 -8.06 17.01 8.21
CA ASP A 43 -8.64 17.32 9.52
C ASP A 43 -8.61 16.03 10.37
N PHE A 44 -7.60 15.89 11.21
CA PHE A 44 -7.41 14.69 12.05
C PHE A 44 -8.49 14.56 13.12
N ASP A 45 -9.04 15.66 13.62
CA ASP A 45 -10.08 15.63 14.64
C ASP A 45 -11.41 15.12 14.08
N LYS A 46 -11.76 15.55 12.87
CA LYS A 46 -12.97 15.11 12.16
C LYS A 46 -12.74 13.89 11.29
N ARG A 47 -11.47 13.50 11.08
CA ARG A 47 -11.08 12.39 10.20
C ARG A 47 -11.57 12.56 8.76
N ILE A 48 -11.39 13.76 8.25
CA ILE A 48 -11.80 14.16 6.91
C ILE A 48 -10.55 14.57 6.12
N ILE A 49 -10.46 14.05 4.90
CA ILE A 49 -9.51 14.48 3.88
C ILE A 49 -10.29 15.30 2.86
N GLN A 50 -9.93 16.56 2.70
CA GLN A 50 -10.49 17.44 1.68
C GLN A 50 -9.50 17.52 0.52
N ILE A 51 -9.89 17.00 -0.63
CA ILE A 51 -9.10 17.00 -1.86
C ILE A 51 -9.64 18.13 -2.75
N ASN A 52 -8.72 18.93 -3.29
CA ASN A 52 -9.09 20.02 -4.20
C ASN A 52 -9.92 19.46 -5.37
N ASP A 53 -11.09 20.05 -5.62
CA ASP A 53 -12.06 19.62 -6.64
C ASP A 53 -11.66 20.04 -8.07
N ASP A 54 -10.67 20.92 -8.23
CA ASP A 54 -10.08 21.26 -9.53
C ASP A 54 -9.09 20.19 -10.05
N LEU A 55 -8.69 19.23 -9.21
CA LEU A 55 -7.75 18.19 -9.60
C LEU A 55 -8.42 17.15 -10.51
N ASP A 56 -7.66 16.71 -11.52
CA ASP A 56 -8.04 15.52 -12.30
C ASP A 56 -7.98 14.24 -11.44
N SER A 57 -8.51 13.14 -11.99
CA SER A 57 -8.59 11.86 -11.28
C SER A 57 -7.22 11.32 -10.84
N THR A 58 -6.18 11.52 -11.65
CA THR A 58 -4.82 11.07 -11.37
C THR A 58 -4.20 11.86 -10.22
N ALA A 59 -4.33 13.19 -10.29
CA ALA A 59 -3.86 14.08 -9.24
C ALA A 59 -4.64 13.86 -7.93
N SER A 60 -5.94 13.64 -7.99
CA SER A 60 -6.78 13.31 -6.83
C SER A 60 -6.35 12.01 -6.15
N LEU A 61 -6.05 10.95 -6.91
CA LEU A 61 -5.53 9.70 -6.35
C LEU A 61 -4.16 9.92 -5.68
N ARG A 62 -3.28 10.66 -6.34
CA ARG A 62 -1.97 11.00 -5.77
C ARG A 62 -2.13 11.67 -4.40
N GLU A 63 -3.01 12.65 -4.29
CA GLU A 63 -3.28 13.35 -3.04
C GLU A 63 -3.91 12.42 -1.99
N LEU A 64 -4.80 11.52 -2.39
CA LEU A 64 -5.38 10.52 -1.50
C LEU A 64 -4.32 9.56 -0.93
N VAL A 65 -3.46 9.01 -1.79
CA VAL A 65 -2.38 8.10 -1.37
C VAL A 65 -1.39 8.83 -0.45
N ARG A 66 -1.04 10.07 -0.78
CA ARG A 66 -0.20 10.90 0.06
C ARG A 66 -0.82 11.14 1.44
N ALA A 67 -2.10 11.50 1.50
CA ALA A 67 -2.85 11.67 2.74
C ALA A 67 -2.88 10.37 3.55
N PHE A 68 -3.06 9.21 2.90
CA PHE A 68 -3.02 7.91 3.55
C PHE A 68 -1.69 7.69 4.31
N PHE A 69 -0.54 7.88 3.68
CA PHE A 69 0.76 7.69 4.34
C PHE A 69 0.99 8.67 5.49
N ILE A 70 0.56 9.93 5.34
CA ILE A 70 0.62 10.93 6.41
C ILE A 70 -0.24 10.51 7.62
N ILE A 71 -1.45 10.03 7.36
CA ILE A 71 -2.37 9.61 8.42
C ILE A 71 -1.84 8.36 9.14
N VAL A 72 -1.29 7.38 8.39
CA VAL A 72 -0.67 6.20 9.00
C VAL A 72 0.45 6.62 9.95
N ALA A 73 1.34 7.50 9.51
CA ALA A 73 2.42 8.01 10.35
C ALA A 73 1.91 8.74 11.60
N TYR A 74 0.84 9.51 11.47
CA TYR A 74 0.24 10.26 12.57
C TYR A 74 -0.48 9.35 13.58
N GLU A 75 -1.44 8.54 13.11
CA GLU A 75 -2.31 7.70 13.95
C GLU A 75 -1.54 6.60 14.69
N LEU A 76 -0.47 6.09 14.07
CA LEU A 76 0.38 5.06 14.67
C LEU A 76 1.61 5.64 15.40
N ASN A 77 1.67 6.97 15.51
CA ASN A 77 2.77 7.70 16.16
C ASN A 77 4.16 7.36 15.59
N LEU A 78 4.24 7.14 14.28
CA LEU A 78 5.49 6.78 13.57
C LEU A 78 6.30 8.00 13.14
N ASN A 79 5.83 9.21 13.44
CA ASN A 79 6.48 10.46 13.01
C ASN A 79 7.92 10.63 13.50
N ALA A 80 8.28 10.00 14.63
CA ALA A 80 9.64 10.04 15.15
C ALA A 80 10.63 9.27 14.28
N GLU A 81 10.15 8.29 13.53
CA GLU A 81 10.96 7.39 12.70
C GLU A 81 11.29 7.97 11.31
N PHE A 82 10.81 9.17 11.03
CA PHE A 82 11.14 9.91 9.81
C PHE A 82 11.82 11.25 10.17
N PRO A 83 13.09 11.24 10.59
CA PRO A 83 13.72 12.37 11.28
C PRO A 83 13.95 13.64 10.43
N ASN A 84 14.14 13.49 9.12
CA ASN A 84 14.62 14.57 8.26
C ASN A 84 13.54 15.06 7.28
N GLY A 85 12.65 15.97 7.70
CA GLY A 85 11.70 16.59 6.76
C GLY A 85 10.54 15.66 6.39
N LYS A 86 9.92 15.12 7.37
CA LYS A 86 8.81 14.13 7.40
C LYS A 86 7.85 14.17 6.21
N LYS A 87 7.52 15.36 5.70
CA LYS A 87 6.56 15.51 4.60
C LYS A 87 7.16 15.07 3.26
N ALA A 88 8.42 15.41 2.99
CA ALA A 88 9.08 15.06 1.73
C ALA A 88 9.24 13.54 1.60
N HIS A 89 9.67 12.88 2.67
CA HIS A 89 9.84 11.43 2.70
C HIS A 89 8.51 10.67 2.50
N LEU A 90 7.44 11.11 3.16
CA LEU A 90 6.11 10.52 2.96
C LEU A 90 5.58 10.75 1.53
N ASP A 91 5.94 11.87 0.89
CA ASP A 91 5.63 12.12 -0.51
C ASP A 91 6.37 11.14 -1.43
N ASP A 92 7.65 10.84 -1.17
CA ASP A 92 8.44 9.89 -1.95
C ASP A 92 7.91 8.45 -1.79
N ILE A 93 7.56 8.05 -0.57
CA ILE A 93 6.91 6.77 -0.29
C ILE A 93 5.56 6.68 -1.04
N ALA A 94 4.74 7.73 -0.97
CA ALA A 94 3.46 7.78 -1.68
C ALA A 94 3.64 7.66 -3.19
N MET A 95 4.63 8.34 -3.77
CA MET A 95 4.94 8.27 -5.20
C MET A 95 5.42 6.87 -5.62
N ALA A 96 6.25 6.22 -4.80
CA ALA A 96 6.68 4.85 -5.04
C ALA A 96 5.49 3.88 -4.99
N HIS A 97 4.57 4.04 -4.02
CA HIS A 97 3.35 3.23 -3.93
C HIS A 97 2.39 3.47 -5.11
N LEU A 98 2.26 4.71 -5.58
CA LEU A 98 1.47 5.02 -6.77
C LEU A 98 1.94 4.25 -7.99
N SER A 99 3.24 4.02 -8.16
CA SER A 99 3.75 3.23 -9.29
C SER A 99 3.24 1.78 -9.23
N PHE A 100 3.05 1.22 -8.03
CA PHE A 100 2.40 -0.07 -7.83
C PHE A 100 0.93 0.00 -8.28
N LEU A 101 0.16 0.96 -7.79
CA LEU A 101 -1.24 1.10 -8.14
C LEU A 101 -1.42 1.29 -9.65
N PHE A 102 -0.65 2.19 -10.27
CA PHE A 102 -0.74 2.44 -11.71
C PHE A 102 -0.36 1.25 -12.58
N THR A 103 0.57 0.41 -12.16
CA THR A 103 1.02 -0.74 -12.96
C THR A 103 0.08 -1.92 -12.85
N HIS A 104 -0.57 -2.11 -11.69
CA HIS A 104 -1.33 -3.32 -11.41
C HIS A 104 -2.84 -3.15 -11.51
N TRP A 105 -3.34 -1.91 -11.46
CA TRP A 105 -4.78 -1.66 -11.53
C TRP A 105 -5.26 -1.31 -12.94
N TRP A 106 -4.32 -0.94 -13.83
CA TRP A 106 -4.64 -0.51 -15.18
C TRP A 106 -4.53 -1.56 -16.26
N ASP A 107 -3.65 -2.50 -16.07
CA ASP A 107 -3.43 -3.56 -17.03
C ASP A 107 -3.93 -4.89 -16.47
N ASP A 108 -5.24 -5.09 -16.62
CA ASP A 108 -5.94 -6.34 -16.25
C ASP A 108 -5.30 -7.58 -16.93
N SER A 109 -4.57 -7.36 -18.03
CA SER A 109 -3.87 -8.41 -18.80
C SER A 109 -2.57 -8.86 -18.14
N THR A 110 -1.97 -8.06 -17.24
CA THR A 110 -0.74 -8.41 -16.53
C THR A 110 -0.97 -9.01 -15.14
N PHE A 111 -2.22 -8.97 -14.65
CA PHE A 111 -2.62 -9.61 -13.39
C PHE A 111 -2.79 -11.11 -13.59
N ASP A 112 -1.68 -11.82 -13.61
CA ASP A 112 -1.70 -13.27 -13.43
C ASP A 112 -1.83 -13.60 -11.95
N TRP A 113 -3.00 -13.27 -11.38
CA TRP A 113 -3.41 -13.81 -10.11
C TRP A 113 -3.63 -15.31 -10.32
N GLU A 114 -2.61 -16.11 -10.13
CA GLU A 114 -2.87 -17.54 -9.97
C GLU A 114 -3.92 -17.70 -8.87
N TYR A 115 -4.93 -18.46 -9.13
CA TYR A 115 -6.14 -18.71 -8.35
C TYR A 115 -5.93 -18.99 -6.85
N ASN A 116 -4.70 -18.98 -6.34
CA ASN A 116 -4.30 -19.32 -4.98
C ASN A 116 -3.31 -18.35 -4.33
N THR A 117 -3.00 -17.21 -4.93
CA THR A 117 -2.11 -16.22 -4.29
C THR A 117 -2.85 -14.90 -4.08
N ASP A 118 -2.92 -14.45 -2.81
CA ASP A 118 -3.57 -13.19 -2.43
C ASP A 118 -2.65 -11.96 -2.68
N TYR A 119 -1.64 -12.09 -3.55
CA TYR A 119 -0.68 -11.03 -3.89
C TYR A 119 -0.14 -11.20 -5.34
N PRO A 120 0.27 -10.10 -5.99
CA PRO A 120 0.75 -10.12 -7.37
C PRO A 120 2.10 -10.82 -7.50
N LYS A 121 2.29 -11.58 -8.61
CA LYS A 121 3.58 -12.21 -8.94
C LYS A 121 4.63 -11.23 -9.42
N SER A 122 4.21 -10.13 -10.04
CA SER A 122 5.08 -9.08 -10.54
C SER A 122 4.42 -7.73 -10.31
N PHE A 123 5.19 -6.75 -9.87
CA PHE A 123 4.70 -5.42 -9.58
C PHE A 123 5.84 -4.40 -9.67
N LYS A 124 5.48 -3.12 -9.78
CA LYS A 124 6.44 -2.03 -9.86
C LYS A 124 6.42 -1.20 -8.57
N VAL A 125 7.59 -0.86 -8.05
CA VAL A 125 7.77 0.09 -6.95
C VAL A 125 8.77 1.14 -7.41
N GLY A 126 8.37 2.38 -7.49
CA GLY A 126 9.21 3.42 -8.07
C GLY A 126 9.60 3.08 -9.51
N SER A 127 10.89 2.97 -9.78
CA SER A 127 11.43 2.60 -11.11
C SER A 127 11.70 1.10 -11.28
N VAL A 128 11.63 0.31 -10.21
CA VAL A 128 12.04 -1.10 -10.19
C VAL A 128 10.85 -2.04 -10.33
N ILE A 129 11.01 -3.08 -11.15
CA ILE A 129 10.05 -4.18 -11.27
C ILE A 129 10.49 -5.28 -10.31
N TYR A 130 9.62 -5.63 -9.37
CA TYR A 130 9.80 -6.73 -8.44
C TYR A 130 8.99 -7.94 -8.88
N ARG A 131 9.47 -9.13 -8.49
CA ARG A 131 8.78 -10.41 -8.71
C ARG A 131 8.68 -11.17 -7.42
N ALA A 132 7.45 -11.62 -7.10
CA ALA A 132 7.20 -12.45 -5.92
C ALA A 132 7.24 -13.94 -6.29
N TYR A 133 8.03 -14.70 -5.56
CA TYR A 133 8.20 -16.14 -5.73
C TYR A 133 7.77 -16.90 -4.48
N ASN A 134 7.05 -17.99 -4.69
CA ASN A 134 6.72 -18.91 -3.63
C ASN A 134 7.85 -19.91 -3.43
N MET A 135 8.37 -20.02 -2.21
CA MET A 135 9.36 -21.02 -1.82
C MET A 135 8.70 -22.15 -1.02
N ALA A 136 8.99 -23.39 -1.37
CA ALA A 136 8.33 -24.54 -0.79
C ALA A 136 8.62 -24.70 0.72
N GLU A 137 9.83 -24.42 1.18
CA GLU A 137 10.25 -24.58 2.57
C GLU A 137 11.37 -23.59 2.94
N VAL A 138 11.49 -23.30 4.23
CA VAL A 138 12.59 -22.49 4.77
C VAL A 138 13.86 -23.33 4.81
N SER A 139 14.82 -23.01 3.96
CA SER A 139 16.21 -23.45 4.16
C SER A 139 17.01 -22.48 5.04
N TYR A 140 16.41 -21.38 5.47
CA TYR A 140 17.07 -20.34 6.24
C TYR A 140 16.50 -20.24 7.65
N GLN A 141 17.24 -20.72 8.64
CA GLN A 141 17.03 -20.34 10.03
C GLN A 141 17.86 -19.09 10.30
N SER A 142 17.22 -17.93 10.37
CA SER A 142 17.89 -16.76 10.93
C SER A 142 18.05 -16.98 12.44
N THR A 143 19.08 -16.43 13.02
CA THR A 143 19.31 -16.40 14.48
C THR A 143 18.21 -15.62 15.24
N GLN A 144 17.31 -14.94 14.53
CA GLN A 144 16.28 -14.05 15.07
C GLN A 144 14.85 -14.66 15.05
N GLY A 145 14.66 -15.86 14.52
CA GLY A 145 13.35 -16.50 14.47
C GLY A 145 13.00 -17.06 13.08
N ILE A 146 11.73 -17.47 12.90
CA ILE A 146 11.22 -17.96 11.63
C ILE A 146 10.90 -16.76 10.74
N GLN A 147 11.62 -16.60 9.66
CA GLN A 147 11.39 -15.58 8.66
C GLN A 147 10.51 -16.19 7.56
N TYR A 148 9.31 -15.63 7.35
CA TYR A 148 8.36 -16.12 6.36
C TYR A 148 8.50 -15.47 4.98
N GLY A 149 9.30 -14.40 4.87
CA GLY A 149 9.60 -13.71 3.64
C GLY A 149 11.01 -13.14 3.62
N VAL A 150 11.47 -12.79 2.43
CA VAL A 150 12.75 -12.09 2.20
C VAL A 150 12.62 -11.26 0.92
N SER A 151 13.07 -10.01 0.96
CA SER A 151 13.20 -9.16 -0.21
C SER A 151 14.68 -8.99 -0.61
N ASP A 152 14.95 -9.17 -1.90
CA ASP A 152 16.24 -8.86 -2.52
C ASP A 152 16.07 -7.64 -3.44
N HIS A 153 16.47 -6.49 -2.93
CA HIS A 153 16.29 -5.21 -3.63
C HIS A 153 17.21 -5.06 -4.84
N VAL A 154 18.35 -5.76 -4.87
CA VAL A 154 19.31 -5.73 -5.97
C VAL A 154 18.78 -6.50 -7.17
N LEU A 155 18.18 -7.66 -6.90
CA LEU A 155 17.61 -8.52 -7.95
C LEU A 155 16.14 -8.20 -8.25
N GLY A 156 15.49 -7.36 -7.44
CA GLY A 156 14.06 -7.07 -7.55
C GLY A 156 13.19 -8.31 -7.27
N LEU A 157 13.50 -9.04 -6.21
CA LEU A 157 12.83 -10.30 -5.86
C LEU A 157 12.24 -10.23 -4.46
N ILE A 158 11.05 -10.84 -4.31
CA ILE A 158 10.47 -11.17 -3.01
C ILE A 158 10.24 -12.68 -2.96
N TYR A 159 10.64 -13.30 -1.87
CA TYR A 159 10.41 -14.71 -1.62
C TYR A 159 9.40 -14.87 -0.48
N ILE A 160 8.34 -15.63 -0.71
CA ILE A 160 7.31 -15.95 0.29
C ILE A 160 7.36 -17.45 0.57
N ILE A 161 7.47 -17.81 1.83
CA ILE A 161 7.59 -19.20 2.25
C ILE A 161 6.20 -19.82 2.38
N LEU A 162 6.00 -20.99 1.76
CA LEU A 162 4.72 -21.69 1.75
C LEU A 162 4.54 -22.62 2.95
N ARG A 163 5.65 -23.16 3.51
CA ARG A 163 5.60 -24.18 4.56
C ARG A 163 6.63 -23.91 5.65
N ASP A 164 6.23 -24.16 6.88
CA ASP A 164 7.10 -24.24 8.03
C ASP A 164 7.02 -25.66 8.61
N ARG A 165 8.16 -26.37 8.67
CA ARG A 165 8.26 -27.73 9.19
C ARG A 165 7.17 -28.65 8.63
N SER A 166 7.03 -28.67 7.33
CA SER A 166 6.02 -29.45 6.58
C SER A 166 4.56 -29.05 6.82
N LYS A 167 4.28 -27.95 7.52
CA LYS A 167 2.94 -27.38 7.67
C LYS A 167 2.76 -26.20 6.74
N ASP A 168 1.63 -26.17 6.02
CA ASP A 168 1.29 -25.07 5.15
C ASP A 168 1.07 -23.78 5.98
N ILE A 169 1.71 -22.70 5.55
CA ILE A 169 1.49 -21.37 6.12
C ILE A 169 0.14 -20.85 5.61
N PRO A 170 -0.76 -20.41 6.50
CA PRO A 170 -2.05 -19.86 6.10
C PRO A 170 -1.92 -18.72 5.08
N SER A 171 -2.85 -18.64 4.12
CA SER A 171 -2.89 -17.59 3.09
C SER A 171 -2.85 -16.19 3.70
N SER A 172 -3.57 -15.96 4.80
CA SER A 172 -3.56 -14.67 5.51
C SER A 172 -2.17 -14.26 6.00
N ILE A 173 -1.37 -15.21 6.47
CA ILE A 173 0.01 -14.95 6.91
C ILE A 173 0.89 -14.68 5.69
N ARG A 174 0.76 -15.46 4.62
CA ARG A 174 1.51 -15.24 3.37
C ARG A 174 1.22 -13.86 2.77
N THR A 175 -0.04 -13.46 2.75
CA THR A 175 -0.44 -12.13 2.28
C THR A 175 0.14 -11.02 3.16
N GLN A 176 0.10 -11.20 4.49
CA GLN A 176 0.73 -10.23 5.39
C GLN A 176 2.24 -10.17 5.19
N THR A 177 2.90 -11.32 5.01
CA THR A 177 4.33 -11.40 4.68
C THR A 177 4.65 -10.68 3.37
N PHE A 178 3.82 -10.87 2.33
CA PHE A 178 4.02 -10.15 1.07
C PHE A 178 4.00 -8.63 1.28
N TRP A 179 3.01 -8.11 2.02
CA TRP A 179 2.93 -6.66 2.27
C TRP A 179 4.08 -6.16 3.15
N HIS A 180 4.58 -6.98 4.07
CA HIS A 180 5.78 -6.68 4.85
C HIS A 180 7.01 -6.50 3.93
N GLU A 181 7.30 -7.49 3.09
CA GLU A 181 8.41 -7.41 2.14
C GLU A 181 8.22 -6.30 1.08
N TYR A 182 6.97 -6.04 0.70
CA TYR A 182 6.63 -4.92 -0.17
C TYR A 182 7.00 -3.57 0.48
N VAL A 183 6.76 -3.39 1.77
CA VAL A 183 7.11 -2.15 2.47
C VAL A 183 8.63 -1.96 2.53
N HIS A 184 9.41 -3.03 2.72
CA HIS A 184 10.86 -2.95 2.58
C HIS A 184 11.25 -2.44 1.18
N CYS A 185 10.65 -2.98 0.13
CA CYS A 185 10.89 -2.49 -1.24
C CYS A 185 10.48 -1.02 -1.40
N LEU A 186 9.37 -0.63 -0.78
CA LEU A 186 8.85 0.73 -0.83
C LEU A 186 9.79 1.73 -0.17
N PHE A 187 10.28 1.42 1.03
CA PHE A 187 11.21 2.28 1.78
C PHE A 187 12.57 2.40 1.08
N VAL A 188 13.12 1.30 0.56
CA VAL A 188 14.36 1.34 -0.23
C VAL A 188 14.20 2.23 -1.47
N GLN A 189 13.07 2.14 -2.19
CA GLN A 189 12.83 2.98 -3.36
C GLN A 189 12.58 4.45 -3.02
N ALA A 190 12.16 4.74 -1.81
CA ALA A 190 12.00 6.09 -1.28
C ALA A 190 13.26 6.65 -0.57
N ASN A 191 14.35 5.88 -0.52
CA ASN A 191 15.59 6.18 0.22
C ASN A 191 15.35 6.36 1.74
N GLU A 192 14.45 5.55 2.31
CA GLU A 192 14.09 5.56 3.72
C GLU A 192 14.78 4.43 4.49
N ASP A 193 16.11 4.33 4.38
CA ASP A 193 16.90 3.26 4.99
C ASP A 193 16.67 3.15 6.49
N TYR A 194 16.57 4.29 7.20
CA TYR A 194 16.34 4.28 8.63
C TYR A 194 15.00 3.64 9.02
N ALA A 195 13.90 4.03 8.35
CA ALA A 195 12.59 3.44 8.61
C ALA A 195 12.55 1.97 8.15
N ASN A 196 13.31 1.63 7.11
CA ASN A 196 13.43 0.27 6.58
C ASN A 196 14.09 -0.70 7.57
N ASP A 197 14.99 -0.22 8.44
CA ASP A 197 15.66 -1.03 9.46
C ASP A 197 14.80 -1.22 10.72
N ILE A 198 13.63 -0.59 10.81
CA ILE A 198 12.76 -0.63 11.98
C ILE A 198 11.53 -1.52 11.71
N GLU A 199 11.63 -2.79 12.06
CA GLU A 199 10.63 -3.83 11.78
C GLU A 199 9.20 -3.45 12.19
N TYR A 200 9.00 -2.80 13.36
CA TYR A 200 7.64 -2.42 13.77
C TYR A 200 7.04 -1.32 12.89
N VAL A 201 7.85 -0.47 12.27
CA VAL A 201 7.40 0.54 11.30
C VAL A 201 6.98 -0.15 10.01
N VAL A 202 7.80 -1.08 9.52
CA VAL A 202 7.50 -1.91 8.35
C VAL A 202 6.20 -2.67 8.55
N ASP A 203 6.03 -3.36 9.68
CA ASP A 203 4.81 -4.10 10.01
C ASP A 203 3.57 -3.21 10.10
N ALA A 204 3.72 -2.02 10.68
CA ALA A 204 2.63 -1.06 10.80
C ALA A 204 2.13 -0.61 9.41
N TYR A 205 3.03 -0.19 8.53
CA TYR A 205 2.67 0.19 7.16
C TYR A 205 2.13 -1.00 6.36
N ALA A 206 2.77 -2.17 6.44
CA ALA A 206 2.31 -3.38 5.76
C ALA A 206 0.87 -3.74 6.13
N THR A 207 0.53 -3.66 7.42
CA THR A 207 -0.82 -3.91 7.91
C THR A 207 -1.82 -2.90 7.35
N GLN A 208 -1.50 -1.61 7.36
CA GLN A 208 -2.40 -0.57 6.87
C GLN A 208 -2.56 -0.62 5.34
N ILE A 209 -1.48 -0.86 4.59
CA ILE A 209 -1.55 -1.04 3.13
C ILE A 209 -2.41 -2.26 2.78
N ASN A 210 -2.21 -3.39 3.45
CA ASN A 210 -3.03 -4.59 3.23
C ASN A 210 -4.53 -4.32 3.47
N LEU A 211 -4.87 -3.63 4.54
CA LEU A 211 -6.25 -3.23 4.82
C LEU A 211 -6.81 -2.27 3.78
N PHE A 212 -6.06 -1.25 3.42
CA PHE A 212 -6.42 -0.28 2.40
C PHE A 212 -6.67 -0.96 1.05
N MET A 213 -5.75 -1.84 0.61
CA MET A 213 -5.89 -2.58 -0.64
C MET A 213 -7.11 -3.52 -0.65
N LYS A 214 -7.41 -4.18 0.46
CA LYS A 214 -8.63 -5.02 0.57
C LYS A 214 -9.92 -4.21 0.46
N GLN A 215 -9.96 -3.03 1.07
CA GLN A 215 -11.10 -2.13 0.97
C GLN A 215 -11.28 -1.61 -0.46
N PHE A 216 -10.19 -1.29 -1.13
CA PHE A 216 -10.23 -0.91 -2.55
C PHE A 216 -10.74 -2.05 -3.44
N GLN A 217 -10.27 -3.29 -3.24
CA GLN A 217 -10.68 -4.45 -4.04
C GLN A 217 -12.16 -4.81 -3.86
N SER A 218 -12.68 -4.71 -2.63
CA SER A 218 -14.09 -5.02 -2.37
C SER A 218 -15.05 -4.06 -3.07
N SER A 219 -14.62 -2.86 -3.34
CA SER A 219 -15.43 -1.80 -3.95
C SER A 219 -15.54 -1.90 -5.47
N ILE A 220 -14.65 -2.66 -6.11
CA ILE A 220 -14.65 -2.86 -7.57
C ILE A 220 -15.58 -4.02 -7.96
N LYS A 221 -15.90 -4.90 -7.02
CA LYS A 221 -16.69 -6.11 -7.29
C LYS A 221 -18.20 -5.94 -7.17
N ASP A 222 -18.67 -4.79 -6.66
CA ASP A 222 -20.09 -4.42 -6.50
C ASP A 222 -20.51 -3.39 -7.55
#